data_f59c3e9ee0c46f40c2a1d91398150976
#
_entry.id   f59c3e9ee0c46f40c2a1d91398150976
#
_cell.length_a   1.000
_cell.length_b   1.000
_cell.length_c   1.000
_cell.angle_alpha   90.00
_cell.angle_beta   90.00
_cell.angle_gamma   90.00
#
_symmetry.space_group_name_H-M   'P 1'
#
loop_
_entity.id
_entity.type
_entity.pdbx_description
1 polymer ?
#
loop_
_entity_poly.entity_id
_entity_poly.type
_entity_poly.pdbx_seq_one_letter_code
_entity_poly.pdbx_strand_id
1 'polypeptide(L)'
;MLFRSERAQIQPDVNTLTRNAAAKAYETSGVDPQDLDLVELHDCFATAELIHYDNLQLCKPGEAGKFIDERGPWRDGKIPVNVSGGLISKGHPIGMTGAAGVFEIATQLRGEAGDRQIEGAKVGLAHVIGLGSACAVHILER
;
A
#
# COMPACT_ATOMS: atom_id res chain seq x y z
N MET A 1 11.01 -25.22 -11.03
CA MET A 1 11.00 -24.67 -10.24
C MET A 1 10.41 -24.95 -9.13
N LEU A 2 10.57 -25.16 -8.42
CA LEU A 2 10.26 -25.56 -7.48
C LEU A 2 9.93 -24.88 -6.47
N PHE A 3 9.31 -24.76 -6.16
CA PHE A 3 8.99 -23.99 -5.37
C PHE A 3 8.57 -24.31 -4.38
N ARG A 4 8.39 -25.02 -4.19
CA ARG A 4 7.93 -24.94 -3.48
C ARG A 4 7.42 -25.56 -2.38
N SER A 5 7.28 -26.72 -2.15
CA SER A 5 7.04 -27.39 -0.89
C SER A 5 7.87 -26.81 0.25
N GLU A 6 9.13 -26.61 0.01
CA GLU A 6 10.03 -25.99 0.96
C GLU A 6 9.64 -24.57 1.29
N ARG A 7 9.24 -23.84 0.26
CA ARG A 7 8.80 -22.46 0.46
C ARG A 7 7.53 -22.39 1.29
N ALA A 8 6.60 -23.30 1.06
CA ALA A 8 5.38 -23.38 1.85
C ALA A 8 5.65 -23.68 3.33
N GLN A 9 6.70 -24.45 3.61
CA GLN A 9 7.10 -24.73 5.00
C GLN A 9 7.83 -23.58 5.65
N ILE A 10 8.64 -22.84 4.91
CA ILE A 10 9.46 -21.76 5.43
C ILE A 10 8.64 -20.46 5.54
N GLN A 11 7.74 -20.24 4.61
CA GLN A 11 6.92 -19.04 4.56
C GLN A 11 5.44 -19.40 4.67
N PRO A 12 4.97 -19.71 5.86
CA PRO A 12 3.56 -20.02 6.08
C PRO A 12 2.64 -18.83 5.79
N ASP A 13 3.18 -17.64 5.76
CA ASP A 13 2.45 -16.40 5.51
C ASP A 13 3.13 -15.62 4.38
N VAL A 14 2.51 -15.61 3.21
CA VAL A 14 3.00 -14.86 2.05
C VAL A 14 3.04 -13.35 2.31
N ASN A 15 2.28 -12.88 3.28
CA ASN A 15 2.25 -11.47 3.65
C ASN A 15 3.56 -11.01 4.30
N THR A 16 4.39 -11.92 4.77
CA THR A 16 5.72 -11.62 5.31
C THR A 16 6.56 -10.83 4.31
N LEU A 17 6.41 -11.09 3.02
CA LEU A 17 7.15 -10.35 1.99
C LEU A 17 6.81 -8.86 2.01
N THR A 18 5.52 -8.51 2.01
CA THR A 18 5.08 -7.10 2.10
C THR A 18 5.50 -6.46 3.41
N ARG A 19 5.34 -7.19 4.53
CA ARG A 19 5.70 -6.68 5.85
C ARG A 19 7.20 -6.35 5.93
N ASN A 20 8.04 -7.24 5.41
CA ASN A 20 9.49 -7.02 5.40
C ASN A 20 9.89 -5.86 4.48
N ALA A 21 9.26 -5.75 3.32
CA ALA A 21 9.51 -4.65 2.38
C ALA A 21 9.09 -3.30 2.98
N ALA A 22 7.93 -3.26 3.64
CA ALA A 22 7.43 -2.06 4.32
C ALA A 22 8.36 -1.64 5.47
N ALA A 23 8.72 -2.57 6.34
CA ALA A 23 9.64 -2.29 7.45
C ALA A 23 10.98 -1.74 6.94
N LYS A 24 11.51 -2.30 5.85
CA LYS A 24 12.74 -1.81 5.25
C LYS A 24 12.59 -0.43 4.63
N ALA A 25 11.45 -0.14 4.02
CA ALA A 25 11.17 1.18 3.45
C ALA A 25 11.09 2.25 4.55
N TYR A 26 10.37 1.98 5.64
CA TYR A 26 10.30 2.89 6.79
C TYR A 26 11.67 3.11 7.45
N GLU A 27 12.41 2.03 7.68
CA GLU A 27 13.78 2.13 8.23
C GLU A 27 14.68 3.02 7.35
N THR A 28 14.55 2.88 6.03
CA THR A 28 15.44 3.59 5.10
C THR A 28 15.05 5.07 4.94
N SER A 29 13.73 5.36 4.92
CA SER A 29 13.23 6.72 4.78
C SER A 29 13.24 7.50 6.10
N GLY A 30 13.16 6.82 7.24
CA GLY A 30 12.97 7.44 8.54
C GLY A 30 11.54 7.90 8.80
N VAL A 31 10.59 7.58 7.93
CA VAL A 31 9.17 7.92 8.07
C VAL A 31 8.48 6.92 8.98
N ASP A 32 7.67 7.41 9.93
CA ASP A 32 6.79 6.55 10.71
C ASP A 32 5.54 6.21 9.88
N PRO A 33 5.02 4.97 9.92
CA PRO A 33 3.78 4.61 9.23
C PRO A 33 2.59 5.52 9.56
N GLN A 34 2.58 6.14 10.72
CA GLN A 34 1.52 7.05 11.14
C GLN A 34 1.65 8.46 10.58
N ASP A 35 2.79 8.78 9.95
CA ASP A 35 3.04 10.06 9.29
C ASP A 35 2.67 10.05 7.81
N LEU A 36 2.16 8.93 7.32
CA LEU A 36 1.67 8.82 5.94
C LEU A 36 0.37 9.62 5.76
N ASP A 37 0.35 10.46 4.73
CA ASP A 37 -0.84 11.22 4.35
C ASP A 37 -1.73 10.45 3.37
N LEU A 38 -1.17 9.52 2.60
CA LEU A 38 -1.92 8.66 1.70
C LEU A 38 -1.13 7.43 1.25
N VAL A 39 -1.86 6.42 0.79
CA VAL A 39 -1.28 5.15 0.32
C VAL A 39 -1.97 4.69 -0.97
N GLU A 40 -1.19 4.29 -1.96
CA GLU A 40 -1.63 3.50 -3.11
C GLU A 40 -1.08 2.08 -2.94
N LEU A 41 -1.94 1.13 -2.58
CA LEU A 41 -1.54 -0.25 -2.35
C LEU A 41 -2.14 -1.20 -3.40
N HIS A 42 -1.59 -2.39 -3.47
CA HIS A 42 -1.98 -3.42 -4.44
C HIS A 42 -3.25 -4.14 -4.01
N ASP A 43 -4.40 -3.64 -4.40
CA ASP A 43 -5.73 -4.16 -4.11
C ASP A 43 -6.25 -5.07 -5.25
N CYS A 44 -5.45 -6.04 -5.68
CA CYS A 44 -5.88 -6.99 -6.72
C CYS A 44 -7.13 -7.79 -6.33
N PHE A 45 -7.42 -7.90 -5.04
CA PHE A 45 -8.65 -8.42 -4.44
C PHE A 45 -8.99 -7.59 -3.20
N ALA A 46 -10.27 -7.43 -2.88
CA ALA A 46 -10.70 -6.71 -1.68
C ALA A 46 -10.08 -7.28 -0.39
N THR A 47 -9.90 -8.61 -0.32
CA THR A 47 -9.22 -9.24 0.81
C THR A 47 -7.73 -8.92 0.87
N ALA A 48 -7.10 -8.68 -0.26
CA ALA A 48 -5.69 -8.28 -0.29
C ALA A 48 -5.52 -6.89 0.33
N GLU A 49 -6.43 -5.98 0.05
CA GLU A 49 -6.42 -4.65 0.66
C GLU A 49 -6.46 -4.71 2.18
N LEU A 50 -7.40 -5.51 2.75
CA LEU A 50 -7.49 -5.74 4.19
C LEU A 50 -6.19 -6.26 4.80
N ILE A 51 -5.59 -7.25 4.15
CA ILE A 51 -4.34 -7.86 4.61
C ILE A 51 -3.20 -6.83 4.56
N HIS A 52 -3.19 -5.98 3.56
CA HIS A 52 -2.14 -4.98 3.40
C HIS A 52 -2.24 -3.82 4.38
N TYR A 53 -3.40 -3.53 4.98
CA TYR A 53 -3.48 -2.58 6.08
C TYR A 53 -2.59 -2.99 7.25
N ASP A 54 -2.62 -4.27 7.63
CA ASP A 54 -1.74 -4.82 8.66
C ASP A 54 -0.27 -4.85 8.21
N ASN A 55 -0.02 -5.33 6.99
CA ASN A 55 1.34 -5.54 6.49
C ASN A 55 2.09 -4.24 6.26
N LEU A 56 1.40 -3.18 5.86
CA LEU A 56 1.94 -1.84 5.68
C LEU A 56 1.89 -1.00 6.97
N GLN A 57 1.45 -1.59 8.08
CA GLN A 57 1.38 -0.96 9.40
C GLN A 57 0.48 0.29 9.45
N LEU A 58 -0.56 0.33 8.60
CA LEU A 58 -1.53 1.43 8.60
C LEU A 58 -2.46 1.35 9.80
N CYS A 59 -2.59 0.17 10.40
CA CYS A 59 -3.30 -0.12 11.63
C CYS A 59 -2.49 -1.10 12.49
N LYS A 60 -2.95 -1.36 13.72
CA LYS A 60 -2.32 -2.37 14.56
C LYS A 60 -2.62 -3.77 14.00
N PRO A 61 -1.72 -4.75 14.23
CA PRO A 61 -1.95 -6.11 13.78
C PRO A 61 -3.30 -6.67 14.21
N GLY A 62 -4.08 -7.15 13.23
CA GLY A 62 -5.42 -7.70 13.44
C GLY A 62 -6.53 -6.65 13.55
N GLU A 63 -6.24 -5.35 13.45
CA GLU A 63 -7.23 -4.28 13.55
C GLU A 63 -7.68 -3.74 12.18
N ALA A 64 -7.41 -4.42 11.07
CA ALA A 64 -7.82 -3.97 9.74
C ALA A 64 -9.34 -3.70 9.63
N GLY A 65 -10.17 -4.59 10.23
CA GLY A 65 -11.61 -4.38 10.27
C GLY A 65 -12.00 -3.12 11.03
N LYS A 66 -11.39 -2.90 12.19
CA LYS A 66 -11.62 -1.68 12.99
C LYS A 66 -11.19 -0.41 12.24
N PHE A 67 -10.06 -0.46 11.54
CA PHE A 67 -9.58 0.64 10.72
C PHE A 67 -10.59 1.04 9.64
N ILE A 68 -11.27 0.05 9.05
CA ILE A 68 -12.38 0.29 8.10
C ILE A 68 -13.60 0.87 8.81
N ASP A 69 -14.04 0.28 9.92
CA ASP A 69 -15.22 0.71 10.65
C ASP A 69 -15.09 2.18 11.12
N GLU A 70 -13.87 2.58 11.46
CA GLU A 70 -13.52 3.96 11.84
C GLU A 70 -13.29 4.88 10.62
N ARG A 71 -13.53 4.40 9.40
CA ARG A 71 -13.31 5.11 8.14
C ARG A 71 -11.86 5.54 7.93
N GLY A 72 -10.91 4.87 8.57
CA GLY A 72 -9.49 5.18 8.47
C GLY A 72 -8.94 5.26 7.04
N PRO A 73 -9.28 4.33 6.13
CA PRO A 73 -8.78 4.33 4.76
C PRO A 73 -9.59 5.21 3.79
N TRP A 74 -10.68 5.84 4.25
CA TRP A 74 -11.47 6.72 3.37
C TRP A 74 -10.70 7.99 3.03
N ARG A 75 -11.14 8.67 1.98
CA ARG A 75 -10.52 9.91 1.52
C ARG A 75 -10.45 11.00 2.61
N ASP A 76 -11.42 11.01 3.50
CA ASP A 76 -11.53 11.91 4.64
C ASP A 76 -11.07 11.25 5.96
N GLY A 77 -10.48 10.06 5.85
CA GLY A 77 -10.03 9.28 6.99
C GLY A 77 -8.61 9.59 7.44
N LYS A 78 -8.11 8.74 8.34
CA LYS A 78 -6.79 8.94 8.96
C LYS A 78 -5.63 8.79 7.98
N ILE A 79 -5.68 7.77 7.14
CA ILE A 79 -4.68 7.48 6.10
C ILE A 79 -5.46 7.05 4.86
N PRO A 80 -5.80 7.96 3.95
CA PRO A 80 -6.50 7.64 2.71
C PRO A 80 -5.79 6.57 1.89
N VAL A 81 -6.54 5.57 1.45
CA VAL A 81 -6.00 4.45 0.66
C VAL A 81 -6.66 4.40 -0.69
N ASN A 82 -5.84 4.20 -1.73
CA ASN A 82 -6.30 3.99 -3.11
C ASN A 82 -7.25 5.08 -3.61
N VAL A 83 -6.91 6.34 -3.35
CA VAL A 83 -7.71 7.49 -3.80
C VAL A 83 -7.82 7.58 -5.32
N SER A 84 -6.94 6.92 -6.05
CA SER A 84 -7.00 6.77 -7.50
C SER A 84 -8.12 5.83 -7.97
N GLY A 85 -8.75 5.09 -7.05
CA GLY A 85 -9.69 4.01 -7.30
C GLY A 85 -9.08 2.61 -7.22
N GLY A 86 -7.76 2.51 -7.01
CA GLY A 86 -7.05 1.24 -6.91
C GLY A 86 -7.16 0.36 -8.17
N LEU A 87 -6.70 -0.87 -8.07
CA LEU A 87 -6.77 -1.84 -9.16
C LEU A 87 -8.21 -2.28 -9.40
N ILE A 88 -9.01 -2.33 -8.35
CA ILE A 88 -10.41 -2.78 -8.42
C ILE A 88 -11.23 -1.86 -9.32
N SER A 89 -11.04 -0.55 -9.22
CA SER A 89 -11.85 0.40 -9.99
C SER A 89 -11.22 0.81 -11.32
N LYS A 90 -9.91 1.08 -11.34
CA LYS A 90 -9.24 1.58 -12.56
C LYS A 90 -8.62 0.49 -13.43
N GLY A 91 -8.62 -0.76 -12.96
CA GLY A 91 -8.06 -1.89 -13.67
C GLY A 91 -6.61 -2.21 -13.30
N HIS A 92 -6.17 -3.40 -13.69
CA HIS A 92 -4.88 -3.96 -13.30
C HIS A 92 -4.01 -4.32 -14.53
N PRO A 93 -3.45 -3.36 -15.24
CA PRO A 93 -2.48 -3.64 -16.30
C PRO A 93 -1.16 -4.06 -15.67
N ILE A 94 -0.83 -5.35 -15.77
CA ILE A 94 0.26 -6.02 -15.00
C ILE A 94 1.58 -5.24 -15.04
N GLY A 95 2.00 -4.77 -16.20
CA GLY A 95 3.25 -4.04 -16.36
C GLY A 95 3.22 -2.58 -15.87
N MET A 96 2.02 -2.01 -15.63
CA MET A 96 1.85 -0.60 -15.31
C MET A 96 1.41 -0.34 -13.87
N THR A 97 0.88 -1.34 -13.19
CA THR A 97 0.25 -1.16 -11.87
C THR A 97 1.19 -0.51 -10.86
N GLY A 98 2.42 -0.99 -10.75
CA GLY A 98 3.39 -0.40 -9.81
C GLY A 98 3.75 1.03 -10.16
N ALA A 99 3.97 1.32 -11.46
CA ALA A 99 4.25 2.66 -11.93
C ALA A 99 3.06 3.61 -11.72
N ALA A 100 1.82 3.12 -11.90
CA ALA A 100 0.62 3.90 -11.69
C ALA A 100 0.44 4.32 -10.22
N GLY A 101 0.79 3.47 -9.26
CA GLY A 101 0.78 3.83 -7.85
C GLY A 101 1.79 4.95 -7.54
N VAL A 102 3.02 4.82 -8.00
CA VAL A 102 4.03 5.86 -7.84
C VAL A 102 3.62 7.16 -8.53
N PHE A 103 3.04 7.07 -9.72
CA PHE A 103 2.52 8.23 -10.46
C PHE A 103 1.42 8.96 -9.67
N GLU A 104 0.44 8.22 -9.13
CA GLU A 104 -0.62 8.84 -8.32
C GLU A 104 -0.05 9.53 -7.08
N ILE A 105 0.82 8.86 -6.32
CA ILE A 105 1.47 9.48 -5.15
C ILE A 105 2.20 10.76 -5.57
N ALA A 106 3.02 10.71 -6.61
CA ALA A 106 3.75 11.89 -7.08
C ALA A 106 2.80 13.04 -7.50
N THR A 107 1.67 12.71 -8.14
CA THR A 107 0.66 13.67 -8.55
C THR A 107 -0.01 14.33 -7.33
N GLN A 108 -0.35 13.52 -6.32
CA GLN A 108 -0.92 14.00 -5.06
C GLN A 108 0.04 14.94 -4.32
N LEU A 109 1.31 14.54 -4.20
CA LEU A 109 2.32 15.36 -3.52
C LEU A 109 2.61 16.68 -4.25
N ARG A 110 2.40 16.74 -5.56
CA ARG A 110 2.53 17.97 -6.35
C ARG A 110 1.30 18.89 -6.25
N GLY A 111 0.18 18.39 -5.73
CA GLY A 111 -1.08 19.14 -5.71
C GLY A 111 -1.78 19.15 -7.08
N GLU A 112 -1.53 18.15 -7.90
CA GLU A 112 -2.01 18.08 -9.28
C GLU A 112 -3.11 17.03 -9.49
N ALA A 113 -3.65 16.45 -8.41
CA ALA A 113 -4.59 15.33 -8.50
C ALA A 113 -6.05 15.76 -8.77
N GLY A 114 -6.33 17.06 -8.89
CA GLY A 114 -7.68 17.58 -9.19
C GLY A 114 -8.69 17.12 -8.14
N ASP A 115 -9.81 16.58 -8.59
CA ASP A 115 -10.90 16.16 -7.68
C ASP A 115 -10.51 15.03 -6.70
N ARG A 116 -9.39 14.34 -6.96
CA ARG A 116 -8.89 13.29 -6.07
C ARG A 116 -7.91 13.81 -5.04
N GLN A 117 -7.57 15.08 -5.06
CA GLN A 117 -6.52 15.67 -4.23
C GLN A 117 -6.77 15.43 -2.73
N ILE A 118 -5.75 14.94 -2.06
CA ILE A 118 -5.65 14.96 -0.60
C ILE A 118 -4.91 16.24 -0.23
N GLU A 119 -5.65 17.14 0.38
CA GLU A 119 -5.14 18.46 0.71
C GLU A 119 -4.01 18.41 1.72
N GLY A 120 -2.92 19.08 1.40
CA GLY A 120 -1.77 19.20 2.29
C GLY A 120 -0.88 17.96 2.35
N ALA A 121 -1.11 16.94 1.53
CA ALA A 121 -0.30 15.73 1.50
C ALA A 121 1.18 16.03 1.25
N LYS A 122 2.05 15.45 2.07
CA LYS A 122 3.50 15.61 2.03
C LYS A 122 4.23 14.28 1.95
N VAL A 123 3.64 13.22 2.49
CA VAL A 123 4.25 11.89 2.55
C VAL A 123 3.27 10.86 2.02
N GLY A 124 3.69 10.10 1.02
CA GLY A 124 2.86 9.07 0.42
C GLY A 124 3.61 7.76 0.19
N LEU A 125 2.87 6.65 0.25
CA LEU A 125 3.43 5.33 0.04
C LEU A 125 2.78 4.65 -1.16
N ALA A 126 3.60 4.10 -2.06
CA ALA A 126 3.17 3.22 -3.14
C ALA A 126 3.66 1.80 -2.90
N HIS A 127 2.73 0.82 -2.97
CA HIS A 127 3.03 -0.59 -2.76
C HIS A 127 2.52 -1.43 -3.93
N VAL A 128 3.34 -2.37 -4.35
CA VAL A 128 2.96 -3.39 -5.34
C VAL A 128 3.55 -4.73 -4.99
N ILE A 129 2.76 -5.80 -5.18
CA ILE A 129 3.22 -7.17 -5.02
C ILE A 129 2.98 -7.97 -6.30
N GLY A 130 3.97 -8.77 -6.68
CA GLY A 130 3.94 -9.61 -7.89
C GLY A 130 3.88 -11.08 -7.53
N LEU A 131 2.69 -11.71 -7.64
CA LEU A 131 2.47 -13.16 -7.48
C LEU A 131 3.10 -13.77 -6.21
N GLY A 132 3.24 -12.99 -5.13
CA GLY A 132 3.83 -13.45 -3.88
C GLY A 132 5.34 -13.69 -3.90
N SER A 133 6.02 -13.32 -4.98
CA SER A 133 7.47 -13.53 -5.12
C SER A 133 8.28 -12.24 -5.22
N ALA A 134 7.64 -11.11 -5.46
CA ALA A 134 8.26 -9.80 -5.51
C ALA A 134 7.37 -8.77 -4.83
N CYS A 135 7.97 -7.83 -4.12
CA CYS A 135 7.25 -6.72 -3.50
C CYS A 135 8.12 -5.47 -3.59
N ALA A 136 7.49 -4.35 -3.90
CA ALA A 136 8.12 -3.06 -3.85
C ALA A 136 7.27 -2.10 -3.01
N VAL A 137 7.95 -1.36 -2.15
CA VAL A 137 7.37 -0.28 -1.35
C VAL A 137 8.23 0.96 -1.59
N HIS A 138 7.57 2.05 -2.01
CA HIS A 138 8.20 3.33 -2.24
C HIS A 138 7.54 4.35 -1.33
N ILE A 139 8.35 5.10 -0.58
CA ILE A 139 7.90 6.25 0.20
C ILE A 139 8.43 7.48 -0.51
N LEU A 140 7.53 8.42 -0.77
CA LEU A 140 7.82 9.67 -1.44
C LEU A 140 7.45 10.82 -0.53
N GLU A 141 8.29 11.84 -0.53
CA GLU A 141 8.10 13.06 0.25
C GLU A 141 8.20 14.30 -0.65
N ARG A 142 7.52 15.35 -0.23
CA ARG A 142 7.59 16.68 -0.86
C ARG A 142 8.29 17.67 0.03
#